data_da246d76ff4a05fe1c8835efa0454de8
#
_entry.id   da246d76ff4a05fe1c8835efa0454de8
#
_cell.length_a   1.000
_cell.length_b   1.000
_cell.length_c   1.000
_cell.angle_alpha   90.00
_cell.angle_beta   90.00
_cell.angle_gamma   90.00
#
_symmetry.space_group_name_H-M   'P 1'
#
loop_
_entity.id
_entity.type
_entity.pdbx_description
1 polymer ?
#
loop_
_entity_poly.entity_id
_entity_poly.type
_entity_poly.pdbx_seq_one_letter_code
_entity_poly.pdbx_strand_id
1 'polypeptide(L)'
;MRAEKTIERYRKGFQLSKNVSAFLVCLSLAILFWALKLFSNSHTTIVEFPVKYVNFPANKVAVNYVPNTLMVMVESYGYDLLTFGLWSDVDSIIIDGKDLRQKMEGGTLISYISTKTMLSKATSSINSDLLIKEWLMDTIPFDFEEKITKMVLVNLDLNITFDQQYAQKGKLIMRPEAVQISGPKSLLDTISRLSTSPITLNQINTDVSLRTQIITNDNRVQLQQKSVFVTIEVEKFTESHKIIPITFVNVPDGYVVKTFPNEVEVVYLVGLTDYETIKASQFKAVIDLNELNETPTKLNVQLIRSPNNVNIIRQNPTSVEYIIRRL
;
A
#
# COMPACT_ATOMS: atom_id res chain seq x y z
N MET A 1 -22.81 -69.70 4.51
CA MET A 1 -24.14 -69.75 5.21
C MET A 1 -24.26 -68.90 6.48
N ARG A 2 -23.27 -68.05 6.85
CA ARG A 2 -23.38 -67.14 8.04
C ARG A 2 -23.44 -65.65 7.69
N ALA A 3 -23.15 -65.27 6.48
CA ALA A 3 -23.17 -63.88 6.03
C ALA A 3 -24.52 -63.37 5.48
N GLU A 4 -25.36 -64.29 5.00
CA GLU A 4 -26.67 -63.93 4.44
C GLU A 4 -27.73 -63.59 5.50
N LYS A 5 -27.64 -64.12 6.70
CA LYS A 5 -28.60 -63.81 7.80
C LYS A 5 -28.42 -62.46 8.45
N THR A 6 -27.26 -61.74 8.21
CA THR A 6 -27.02 -60.43 8.81
C THR A 6 -27.59 -59.32 7.96
N ILE A 7 -27.73 -59.52 6.64
CA ILE A 7 -28.26 -58.51 5.71
C ILE A 7 -29.80 -58.40 5.77
N GLU A 8 -30.48 -59.51 6.06
CA GLU A 8 -31.93 -59.44 6.19
C GLU A 8 -32.47 -58.75 7.46
N ARG A 9 -31.63 -58.59 8.50
CA ARG A 9 -31.99 -57.84 9.71
C ARG A 9 -32.03 -56.34 9.55
N TYR A 10 -31.31 -55.79 8.59
CA TYR A 10 -31.30 -54.33 8.32
C TYR A 10 -32.44 -53.86 7.40
N ARG A 11 -33.21 -54.80 6.81
CA ARG A 11 -34.32 -54.52 5.89
C ARG A 11 -35.70 -54.52 6.54
N LYS A 12 -35.80 -54.69 7.88
CA LYS A 12 -37.02 -54.39 8.59
C LYS A 12 -37.12 -52.86 8.70
N GLY A 13 -37.68 -52.22 7.68
CA GLY A 13 -38.11 -50.84 7.73
C GLY A 13 -38.90 -50.62 9.03
N PHE A 14 -38.62 -49.56 9.69
CA PHE A 14 -39.27 -49.10 10.90
C PHE A 14 -40.79 -49.03 10.65
N GLN A 15 -41.50 -50.16 10.91
CA GLN A 15 -42.94 -50.22 10.76
C GLN A 15 -43.54 -49.51 11.98
N LEU A 16 -43.80 -48.23 11.81
CA LEU A 16 -44.59 -47.42 12.75
C LEU A 16 -45.97 -48.12 12.93
N SER A 17 -46.40 -48.30 14.17
CA SER A 17 -47.76 -48.79 14.42
C SER A 17 -48.77 -47.85 13.76
N LYS A 18 -49.90 -48.38 13.26
CA LYS A 18 -50.90 -47.55 12.56
C LYS A 18 -51.31 -46.29 13.34
N ASN A 19 -51.36 -46.37 14.67
CA ASN A 19 -51.69 -45.26 15.54
C ASN A 19 -50.60 -44.19 15.59
N VAL A 20 -49.29 -44.56 15.58
CA VAL A 20 -48.16 -43.65 15.52
C VAL A 20 -48.06 -42.98 14.14
N SER A 21 -48.37 -43.73 13.09
CA SER A 21 -48.41 -43.13 11.73
C SER A 21 -49.55 -42.12 11.60
N ALA A 22 -50.73 -42.43 12.10
CA ALA A 22 -51.86 -41.47 12.11
C ALA A 22 -51.52 -40.21 12.94
N PHE A 23 -50.91 -40.39 14.11
CA PHE A 23 -50.47 -39.26 14.95
C PHE A 23 -49.46 -38.36 14.22
N LEU A 24 -48.46 -38.95 13.56
CA LEU A 24 -47.45 -38.19 12.81
C LEU A 24 -48.06 -37.40 11.63
N VAL A 25 -49.05 -38.01 10.94
CA VAL A 25 -49.78 -37.30 9.86
C VAL A 25 -50.56 -36.13 10.42
N CYS A 26 -51.32 -36.31 11.51
CA CYS A 26 -52.05 -35.24 12.14
C CYS A 26 -51.11 -34.11 12.67
N LEU A 27 -49.98 -34.49 13.26
CA LEU A 27 -48.95 -33.58 13.74
C LEU A 27 -48.36 -32.76 12.58
N SER A 28 -47.99 -33.43 11.46
CA SER A 28 -47.45 -32.75 10.30
C SER A 28 -48.46 -31.78 9.67
N LEU A 29 -49.74 -32.13 9.60
CA LEU A 29 -50.80 -31.22 9.15
C LEU A 29 -50.99 -30.03 10.09
N ALA A 30 -50.93 -30.26 11.39
CA ALA A 30 -51.02 -29.18 12.38
C ALA A 30 -49.85 -28.22 12.27
N ILE A 31 -48.62 -28.72 12.10
CA ILE A 31 -47.43 -27.92 11.86
C ILE A 31 -47.57 -27.14 10.55
N LEU A 32 -48.05 -27.78 9.48
CA LEU A 32 -48.28 -27.14 8.20
C LEU A 32 -49.24 -25.97 8.29
N PHE A 33 -50.41 -26.17 8.90
CA PHE A 33 -51.41 -25.12 9.10
C PHE A 33 -50.89 -24.02 10.01
N TRP A 34 -50.13 -24.33 11.04
CA TRP A 34 -49.51 -23.36 11.92
C TRP A 34 -48.49 -22.50 11.16
N ALA A 35 -47.62 -23.15 10.33
CA ALA A 35 -46.64 -22.49 9.49
C ALA A 35 -47.35 -21.58 8.46
N LEU A 36 -48.38 -22.06 7.76
CA LEU A 36 -49.15 -21.25 6.82
C LEU A 36 -49.76 -20.02 7.48
N LYS A 37 -50.31 -20.18 8.70
CA LYS A 37 -50.82 -19.03 9.46
C LYS A 37 -49.74 -18.05 9.87
N LEU A 38 -48.60 -18.56 10.31
CA LEU A 38 -47.45 -17.71 10.70
C LEU A 38 -46.94 -16.87 9.51
N PHE A 39 -46.76 -17.51 8.36
CA PHE A 39 -46.26 -16.85 7.16
C PHE A 39 -47.30 -15.98 6.43
N SER A 40 -48.58 -16.16 6.70
CA SER A 40 -49.66 -15.36 6.12
C SER A 40 -49.90 -14.03 6.87
N ASN A 41 -49.30 -13.84 8.05
CA ASN A 41 -49.40 -12.58 8.76
C ASN A 41 -48.33 -11.59 8.30
N SER A 42 -48.69 -10.29 8.28
CA SER A 42 -47.71 -9.23 8.06
C SER A 42 -46.86 -9.04 9.31
N HIS A 43 -45.55 -8.90 9.12
CA HIS A 43 -44.57 -8.63 10.16
C HIS A 43 -43.77 -7.39 9.81
N THR A 44 -43.49 -6.59 10.83
CA THR A 44 -42.60 -5.44 10.66
C THR A 44 -41.21 -5.82 11.15
N THR A 45 -40.21 -5.57 10.32
CA THR A 45 -38.79 -5.83 10.65
C THR A 45 -37.90 -4.72 10.11
N ILE A 46 -36.66 -4.65 10.61
CA ILE A 46 -35.66 -3.72 10.12
C ILE A 46 -34.77 -4.47 9.12
N VAL A 47 -34.62 -3.89 7.94
CA VAL A 47 -33.77 -4.43 6.87
C VAL A 47 -32.73 -3.38 6.50
N GLU A 48 -31.50 -3.84 6.25
CA GLU A 48 -30.42 -3.01 5.77
C GLU A 48 -30.35 -3.07 4.23
N PHE A 49 -30.46 -1.91 3.60
CA PHE A 49 -30.33 -1.78 2.15
C PHE A 49 -28.99 -1.11 1.80
N PRO A 50 -28.21 -1.67 0.87
CA PRO A 50 -27.03 -1.01 0.35
C PRO A 50 -27.42 0.27 -0.42
N VAL A 51 -26.57 1.29 -0.35
CA VAL A 51 -26.82 2.59 -0.96
C VAL A 51 -25.85 2.84 -2.11
N LYS A 52 -26.38 3.35 -3.22
CA LYS A 52 -25.60 3.88 -4.34
C LYS A 52 -25.82 5.37 -4.49
N TYR A 53 -24.75 6.13 -4.37
CA TYR A 53 -24.74 7.57 -4.57
C TYR A 53 -24.46 7.91 -6.02
N VAL A 54 -25.38 8.66 -6.67
CA VAL A 54 -25.29 9.04 -8.10
C VAL A 54 -25.45 10.55 -8.27
N ASN A 55 -24.94 11.10 -9.36
CA ASN A 55 -25.09 12.51 -9.75
C ASN A 55 -24.59 13.53 -8.72
N PHE A 56 -23.62 13.18 -7.89
CA PHE A 56 -22.98 14.14 -6.98
C PHE A 56 -22.00 15.04 -7.74
N PRO A 57 -21.76 16.28 -7.28
CA PRO A 57 -20.87 17.22 -7.94
C PRO A 57 -19.46 16.65 -8.07
N ALA A 58 -18.95 16.54 -9.31
CA ALA A 58 -17.66 15.89 -9.58
C ALA A 58 -16.45 16.64 -8.98
N ASN A 59 -16.61 17.95 -8.68
CA ASN A 59 -15.59 18.81 -8.09
C ASN A 59 -15.63 18.85 -6.55
N LYS A 60 -16.52 18.06 -5.92
CA LYS A 60 -16.68 17.99 -4.46
C LYS A 60 -16.57 16.54 -3.97
N VAL A 61 -16.07 16.37 -2.76
CA VAL A 61 -15.97 15.10 -2.07
C VAL A 61 -16.60 15.23 -0.69
N ALA A 62 -17.44 14.28 -0.31
CA ALA A 62 -17.97 14.24 1.05
C ALA A 62 -16.82 13.87 2.02
N VAL A 63 -16.66 14.68 3.06
CA VAL A 63 -15.60 14.51 4.08
C VAL A 63 -16.13 13.87 5.36
N ASN A 64 -17.43 13.94 5.60
CA ASN A 64 -18.08 13.23 6.70
C ASN A 64 -18.34 11.75 6.34
N TYR A 65 -18.64 10.96 7.36
CA TYR A 65 -19.08 9.59 7.14
C TYR A 65 -20.45 9.58 6.42
N VAL A 66 -20.46 8.99 5.25
CA VAL A 66 -21.68 8.76 4.47
C VAL A 66 -22.02 7.28 4.55
N PRO A 67 -23.22 6.89 5.02
CA PRO A 67 -23.55 5.48 5.25
C PRO A 67 -23.62 4.70 3.94
N ASN A 68 -22.95 3.55 3.89
CA ASN A 68 -23.01 2.62 2.76
C ASN A 68 -24.28 1.77 2.76
N THR A 69 -24.97 1.69 3.92
CA THR A 69 -26.24 0.99 4.11
C THR A 69 -27.21 1.90 4.85
N LEU A 70 -28.51 1.77 4.56
CA LEU A 70 -29.58 2.43 5.29
C LEU A 70 -30.48 1.39 5.94
N MET A 71 -30.80 1.61 7.22
CA MET A 71 -31.76 0.81 7.96
C MET A 71 -33.14 1.32 7.72
N VAL A 72 -34.03 0.43 7.29
CA VAL A 72 -35.41 0.76 6.91
C VAL A 72 -36.33 -0.20 7.62
N MET A 73 -37.40 0.34 8.20
CA MET A 73 -38.50 -0.46 8.75
C MET A 73 -39.46 -0.84 7.63
N VAL A 74 -39.54 -2.15 7.36
CA VAL A 74 -40.41 -2.70 6.31
C VAL A 74 -41.48 -3.56 6.90
N GLU A 75 -42.63 -3.57 6.28
CA GLU A 75 -43.73 -4.52 6.55
C GLU A 75 -43.92 -5.42 5.36
N SER A 76 -43.93 -6.72 5.59
CA SER A 76 -44.26 -7.71 4.57
C SER A 76 -44.76 -9.01 5.19
N TYR A 77 -45.24 -9.91 4.35
CA TYR A 77 -45.64 -11.24 4.79
C TYR A 77 -44.42 -12.08 5.20
N GLY A 78 -44.63 -13.01 6.15
CA GLY A 78 -43.51 -13.80 6.68
C GLY A 78 -42.79 -14.60 5.63
N TYR A 79 -43.45 -15.07 4.57
CA TYR A 79 -42.77 -15.80 3.47
C TYR A 79 -41.88 -14.88 2.62
N ASP A 80 -42.26 -13.62 2.38
CA ASP A 80 -41.46 -12.65 1.63
C ASP A 80 -40.19 -12.26 2.40
N LEU A 81 -40.33 -12.09 3.73
CA LEU A 81 -39.18 -11.80 4.59
C LEU A 81 -38.17 -12.95 4.63
N LEU A 82 -38.60 -14.19 4.58
CA LEU A 82 -37.74 -15.36 4.53
C LEU A 82 -37.00 -15.46 3.18
N THR A 83 -37.73 -15.26 2.08
CA THR A 83 -37.14 -15.32 0.74
C THR A 83 -36.17 -14.17 0.52
N PHE A 84 -36.49 -13.00 1.02
CA PHE A 84 -35.63 -11.81 0.97
C PHE A 84 -34.31 -12.04 1.72
N GLY A 85 -34.33 -12.61 2.93
CA GLY A 85 -33.11 -12.84 3.73
C GLY A 85 -32.22 -13.96 3.22
N LEU A 86 -32.76 -14.92 2.45
CA LEU A 86 -32.05 -16.13 2.04
C LEU A 86 -31.58 -16.09 0.57
N TRP A 87 -32.31 -15.41 -0.31
CA TRP A 87 -32.16 -15.65 -1.76
C TRP A 87 -32.28 -14.39 -2.63
N SER A 88 -32.52 -13.22 -2.06
CA SER A 88 -32.63 -11.99 -2.84
C SER A 88 -31.28 -11.26 -2.86
N ASP A 89 -30.78 -10.94 -4.05
CA ASP A 89 -29.84 -9.84 -4.22
C ASP A 89 -30.54 -8.57 -3.79
N VAL A 90 -30.10 -8.00 -2.68
CA VAL A 90 -30.72 -6.79 -2.11
C VAL A 90 -30.50 -5.63 -3.08
N ASP A 91 -31.57 -5.15 -3.70
CA ASP A 91 -31.53 -3.98 -4.56
C ASP A 91 -30.97 -2.76 -3.81
N SER A 92 -30.07 -2.04 -4.46
CA SER A 92 -29.46 -0.86 -3.85
C SER A 92 -30.41 0.35 -3.91
N ILE A 93 -30.54 1.06 -2.81
CA ILE A 93 -31.25 2.34 -2.80
C ILE A 93 -30.39 3.39 -3.51
N ILE A 94 -30.95 4.00 -4.56
CA ILE A 94 -30.26 5.04 -5.32
C ILE A 94 -30.52 6.40 -4.67
N ILE A 95 -29.46 7.06 -4.22
CA ILE A 95 -29.47 8.42 -3.69
C ILE A 95 -28.93 9.37 -4.75
N ASP A 96 -29.81 10.26 -5.26
CA ASP A 96 -29.43 11.21 -6.30
C ASP A 96 -28.96 12.53 -5.67
N GLY A 97 -27.76 12.97 -6.02
CA GLY A 97 -27.21 14.25 -5.60
C GLY A 97 -28.01 15.48 -6.05
N LYS A 98 -28.94 15.32 -7.02
CA LYS A 98 -29.89 16.38 -7.41
C LYS A 98 -30.92 16.68 -6.32
N ASP A 99 -31.17 15.74 -5.40
CA ASP A 99 -32.08 15.90 -4.27
C ASP A 99 -31.42 16.58 -3.05
N LEU A 100 -30.12 16.98 -3.18
CA LEU A 100 -29.39 17.73 -2.14
C LEU A 100 -30.12 19.05 -1.82
N ARG A 101 -30.38 19.25 -0.54
CA ARG A 101 -30.87 20.49 0.03
C ARG A 101 -29.82 21.11 0.93
N GLN A 102 -29.90 22.43 1.11
CA GLN A 102 -28.99 23.16 1.97
C GLN A 102 -29.78 23.83 3.11
N LYS A 103 -29.21 23.78 4.31
CA LYS A 103 -29.75 24.40 5.51
C LYS A 103 -28.63 25.14 6.22
N MET A 104 -28.91 26.34 6.71
CA MET A 104 -28.03 27.05 7.63
C MET A 104 -28.25 26.49 9.04
N GLU A 105 -27.18 25.96 9.66
CA GLU A 105 -27.20 25.50 11.03
C GLU A 105 -25.94 25.99 11.75
N GLY A 106 -26.13 26.76 12.82
CA GLY A 106 -25.03 27.34 13.57
C GLY A 106 -24.11 28.29 12.77
N GLY A 107 -24.60 28.91 11.68
CA GLY A 107 -23.79 29.78 10.81
C GLY A 107 -23.03 29.03 9.71
N THR A 108 -23.12 27.69 9.65
CA THR A 108 -22.51 26.87 8.61
C THR A 108 -23.55 26.32 7.65
N LEU A 109 -23.25 26.31 6.36
CA LEU A 109 -24.11 25.75 5.32
C LEU A 109 -23.95 24.24 5.27
N ILE A 110 -24.91 23.48 5.76
CA ILE A 110 -24.91 22.01 5.72
C ILE A 110 -25.77 21.54 4.57
N SER A 111 -25.23 20.64 3.76
CA SER A 111 -25.99 19.95 2.72
C SER A 111 -26.57 18.66 3.29
N TYR A 112 -27.82 18.33 2.95
CA TYR A 112 -28.46 17.10 3.40
C TYR A 112 -29.45 16.57 2.36
N ILE A 113 -29.73 15.27 2.44
CA ILE A 113 -30.87 14.65 1.72
C ILE A 113 -31.85 14.14 2.72
N SER A 114 -33.13 14.51 2.54
CA SER A 114 -34.23 14.02 3.38
C SER A 114 -34.68 12.65 2.89
N THR A 115 -34.68 11.67 3.79
CA THR A 115 -35.17 10.31 3.50
C THR A 115 -36.66 10.25 3.23
N LYS A 116 -37.44 11.20 3.79
CA LYS A 116 -38.86 11.33 3.53
C LYS A 116 -39.19 11.59 2.05
N THR A 117 -38.38 12.39 1.37
CA THR A 117 -38.55 12.65 -0.07
C THR A 117 -38.15 11.47 -0.94
N MET A 118 -37.39 10.53 -0.39
CA MET A 118 -36.93 9.33 -1.08
C MET A 118 -37.91 8.16 -1.00
N LEU A 119 -38.90 8.22 -0.08
CA LEU A 119 -39.83 7.12 0.16
C LEU A 119 -40.52 6.67 -1.12
N SER A 120 -41.08 7.60 -1.89
CA SER A 120 -41.76 7.29 -3.15
C SER A 120 -40.85 6.78 -4.25
N LYS A 121 -39.59 7.27 -4.30
CA LYS A 121 -38.60 6.83 -5.29
C LYS A 121 -38.00 5.47 -4.91
N ALA A 122 -37.76 5.24 -3.63
CA ALA A 122 -37.21 3.98 -3.14
C ALA A 122 -38.20 2.83 -3.32
N THR A 123 -39.48 3.05 -3.04
CA THR A 123 -40.53 2.04 -3.25
C THR A 123 -40.66 1.60 -4.70
N SER A 124 -40.37 2.49 -5.68
CA SER A 124 -40.37 2.15 -7.10
C SER A 124 -39.08 1.47 -7.56
N SER A 125 -37.99 1.60 -6.81
CA SER A 125 -36.68 1.04 -7.16
C SER A 125 -36.42 -0.33 -6.53
N ILE A 126 -37.17 -0.68 -5.48
CA ILE A 126 -37.06 -1.96 -4.79
C ILE A 126 -38.05 -2.93 -5.41
N ASN A 127 -37.53 -3.89 -6.17
CA ASN A 127 -38.32 -4.92 -6.88
C ASN A 127 -38.78 -6.02 -5.90
N SER A 128 -39.36 -5.63 -4.76
CA SER A 128 -39.83 -6.57 -3.74
C SER A 128 -41.22 -6.17 -3.21
N ASP A 129 -41.98 -7.17 -2.78
CA ASP A 129 -43.28 -6.97 -2.12
C ASP A 129 -43.16 -6.38 -0.69
N LEU A 130 -42.02 -5.72 -0.39
CA LEU A 130 -41.72 -5.08 0.88
C LEU A 130 -42.34 -3.67 0.91
N LEU A 131 -43.21 -3.42 1.86
CA LEU A 131 -43.78 -2.10 2.11
C LEU A 131 -42.88 -1.33 3.08
N ILE A 132 -42.20 -0.29 2.57
CA ILE A 132 -41.40 0.60 3.43
C ILE A 132 -42.35 1.43 4.31
N LYS A 133 -42.25 1.28 5.63
CA LYS A 133 -43.03 2.05 6.62
C LYS A 133 -42.32 3.31 7.06
N GLU A 134 -41.07 3.19 7.44
CA GLU A 134 -40.28 4.27 8.02
C GLU A 134 -38.80 4.12 7.80
N TRP A 135 -38.09 5.23 7.66
CA TRP A 135 -36.64 5.30 7.66
C TRP A 135 -36.14 5.55 9.09
N LEU A 136 -35.11 4.80 9.52
CA LEU A 136 -34.52 5.00 10.85
C LEU A 136 -33.74 6.31 10.94
N MET A 137 -33.40 6.90 9.78
CA MET A 137 -32.74 8.21 9.69
C MET A 137 -33.59 9.16 8.86
N ASP A 138 -33.97 10.33 9.41
CA ASP A 138 -34.75 11.34 8.71
C ASP A 138 -33.97 12.12 7.66
N THR A 139 -32.66 12.26 7.88
CA THR A 139 -31.76 13.03 7.00
C THR A 139 -30.40 12.42 6.93
N ILE A 140 -29.79 12.47 5.77
CA ILE A 140 -28.39 12.08 5.54
C ILE A 140 -27.60 13.38 5.33
N PRO A 141 -26.74 13.76 6.28
CA PRO A 141 -25.92 14.96 6.15
C PRO A 141 -24.74 14.71 5.22
N PHE A 142 -24.39 15.73 4.44
CA PHE A 142 -23.22 15.75 3.57
C PHE A 142 -22.41 17.01 3.87
N ASP A 143 -21.18 16.81 4.28
CA ASP A 143 -20.19 17.86 4.38
C ASP A 143 -19.24 17.74 3.19
N PHE A 144 -19.20 18.77 2.34
CA PHE A 144 -18.48 18.73 1.08
C PHE A 144 -17.27 19.66 1.13
N GLU A 145 -16.12 19.12 0.74
CA GLU A 145 -14.95 19.90 0.40
C GLU A 145 -14.67 19.88 -1.10
N GLU A 146 -13.85 20.85 -1.52
CA GLU A 146 -13.31 20.89 -2.87
C GLU A 146 -12.44 19.68 -3.14
N LYS A 147 -12.70 19.00 -4.26
CA LYS A 147 -11.86 17.92 -4.75
C LYS A 147 -10.69 18.53 -5.51
N ILE A 148 -9.50 18.41 -4.98
CA ILE A 148 -8.27 18.84 -5.63
C ILE A 148 -7.44 17.66 -6.12
N THR A 149 -6.48 17.96 -6.98
CA THR A 149 -5.54 16.99 -7.52
C THR A 149 -4.12 17.48 -7.28
N LYS A 150 -3.24 16.59 -6.83
CA LYS A 150 -1.86 16.91 -6.46
C LYS A 150 -0.91 15.80 -6.92
N MET A 151 0.29 16.19 -7.37
CA MET A 151 1.40 15.24 -7.60
C MET A 151 2.15 15.03 -6.29
N VAL A 152 2.38 13.77 -5.92
CA VAL A 152 3.04 13.39 -4.67
C VAL A 152 4.12 12.37 -4.96
N LEU A 153 5.30 12.56 -4.35
CA LEU A 153 6.42 11.63 -4.45
C LEU A 153 6.10 10.33 -3.71
N VAL A 154 6.54 9.23 -4.29
CA VAL A 154 6.44 7.91 -3.69
C VAL A 154 7.74 7.58 -2.97
N ASN A 155 7.66 7.15 -1.72
CA ASN A 155 8.76 6.64 -0.93
C ASN A 155 8.71 5.12 -0.94
N LEU A 156 9.80 4.49 -1.36
CA LEU A 156 9.91 3.04 -1.39
C LEU A 156 10.28 2.52 -0.01
N ASP A 157 9.45 1.62 0.54
CA ASP A 157 9.73 0.90 1.77
C ASP A 157 10.39 -0.44 1.42
N LEU A 158 11.74 -0.42 1.40
CA LEU A 158 12.55 -1.54 0.93
C LEU A 158 13.61 -1.91 1.97
N ASN A 159 13.59 -3.16 2.38
CA ASN A 159 14.66 -3.81 3.14
C ASN A 159 15.34 -4.85 2.24
N ILE A 160 16.63 -4.65 1.96
CA ILE A 160 17.38 -5.49 1.04
C ILE A 160 18.69 -5.97 1.66
N THR A 161 18.98 -7.26 1.49
CA THR A 161 20.28 -7.86 1.77
C THR A 161 20.80 -8.57 0.53
N PHE A 162 22.10 -8.43 0.27
CA PHE A 162 22.75 -9.06 -0.86
C PHE A 162 23.46 -10.34 -0.41
N ASP A 163 23.66 -11.26 -1.33
CA ASP A 163 24.53 -12.42 -1.14
C ASP A 163 26.00 -12.00 -1.02
N GLN A 164 26.84 -12.92 -0.56
CA GLN A 164 28.26 -12.64 -0.41
C GLN A 164 28.88 -12.16 -1.73
N GLN A 165 29.68 -11.09 -1.66
CA GLN A 165 30.34 -10.46 -2.81
C GLN A 165 29.37 -9.78 -3.81
N TYR A 166 28.07 -9.72 -3.54
CA TYR A 166 27.11 -9.02 -4.38
C TYR A 166 26.69 -7.71 -3.74
N ALA A 167 26.39 -6.72 -4.55
CA ALA A 167 25.87 -5.45 -4.11
C ALA A 167 25.05 -4.80 -5.23
N GLN A 168 24.35 -3.73 -4.88
CA GLN A 168 23.60 -2.93 -5.84
C GLN A 168 24.54 -2.25 -6.83
N LYS A 169 24.22 -2.39 -8.12
CA LYS A 169 24.88 -1.67 -9.20
C LYS A 169 24.14 -0.37 -9.47
N GLY A 170 24.84 0.76 -9.31
CA GLY A 170 24.24 2.06 -9.58
C GLY A 170 23.12 2.46 -8.61
N LYS A 171 22.16 3.24 -9.10
CA LYS A 171 21.00 3.69 -8.32
C LYS A 171 19.79 2.80 -8.57
N LEU A 172 19.02 2.55 -7.51
CA LEU A 172 17.70 1.94 -7.63
C LEU A 172 16.81 2.79 -8.55
N ILE A 173 16.11 2.12 -9.46
CA ILE A 173 15.18 2.76 -10.39
C ILE A 173 13.75 2.44 -9.94
N MET A 174 12.97 3.47 -9.66
CA MET A 174 11.54 3.35 -9.36
C MET A 174 10.74 4.16 -10.39
N ARG A 175 9.72 3.56 -10.98
CA ARG A 175 8.86 4.21 -11.97
C ARG A 175 7.38 3.93 -11.70
N PRO A 176 6.53 4.95 -11.60
CA PRO A 176 6.86 6.39 -11.54
C PRO A 176 7.43 6.79 -10.17
N GLU A 177 8.21 7.86 -10.11
CA GLU A 177 8.72 8.43 -8.84
C GLU A 177 7.66 9.28 -8.13
N ALA A 178 6.70 9.81 -8.87
CA ALA A 178 5.58 10.59 -8.35
C ALA A 178 4.28 10.11 -8.98
N VAL A 179 3.20 10.17 -8.21
CA VAL A 179 1.86 9.78 -8.66
C VAL A 179 0.87 10.91 -8.41
N GLN A 180 -0.13 10.96 -9.26
CA GLN A 180 -1.23 11.89 -9.11
C GLN A 180 -2.25 11.31 -8.15
N ILE A 181 -2.61 12.12 -7.13
CA ILE A 181 -3.67 11.80 -6.18
C ILE A 181 -4.78 12.84 -6.28
N SER A 182 -6.01 12.42 -5.98
CA SER A 182 -7.15 13.33 -5.88
C SER A 182 -7.98 13.01 -4.64
N GLY A 183 -8.57 14.04 -4.04
CA GLY A 183 -9.37 13.91 -2.82
C GLY A 183 -9.71 15.27 -2.20
N PRO A 184 -10.23 15.27 -0.96
CA PRO A 184 -10.53 16.50 -0.23
C PRO A 184 -9.28 17.35 -0.03
N LYS A 185 -9.42 18.66 -0.18
CA LYS A 185 -8.30 19.61 -0.06
C LYS A 185 -7.61 19.51 1.31
N SER A 186 -8.38 19.51 2.39
CA SER A 186 -7.85 19.43 3.76
C SER A 186 -6.97 18.19 3.96
N LEU A 187 -7.37 17.05 3.40
CA LEU A 187 -6.62 15.81 3.50
C LEU A 187 -5.37 15.83 2.61
N LEU A 188 -5.50 16.30 1.35
CA LEU A 188 -4.36 16.32 0.43
C LEU A 188 -3.27 17.31 0.86
N ASP A 189 -3.62 18.40 1.54
CA ASP A 189 -2.63 19.37 2.05
C ASP A 189 -1.71 18.73 3.11
N THR A 190 -2.17 17.75 3.85
CA THR A 190 -1.37 17.02 4.84
C THR A 190 -0.45 15.96 4.23
N ILE A 191 -0.76 15.48 3.02
CA ILE A 191 0.01 14.42 2.37
C ILE A 191 1.19 15.04 1.60
N SER A 192 2.40 14.85 2.10
CA SER A 192 3.63 15.26 1.42
C SER A 192 4.28 14.13 0.61
N ARG A 193 4.14 12.88 1.06
CA ARG A 193 4.68 11.67 0.43
C ARG A 193 3.76 10.49 0.65
N LEU A 194 3.82 9.51 -0.24
CA LEU A 194 3.15 8.21 -0.10
C LEU A 194 4.20 7.12 0.06
N SER A 195 3.87 6.07 0.78
CA SER A 195 4.75 4.91 0.93
C SER A 195 4.23 3.72 0.13
N THR A 196 5.14 2.85 -0.28
CA THR A 196 4.78 1.55 -0.85
C THR A 196 4.51 0.53 0.24
N SER A 197 3.92 -0.60 -0.13
CA SER A 197 3.93 -1.79 0.71
C SER A 197 5.37 -2.20 1.01
N PRO A 198 5.69 -2.63 2.25
CA PRO A 198 7.03 -3.03 2.63
C PRO A 198 7.50 -4.21 1.80
N ILE A 199 8.73 -4.13 1.31
CA ILE A 199 9.39 -5.16 0.51
C ILE A 199 10.61 -5.64 1.28
N THR A 200 10.73 -6.94 1.46
CA THR A 200 11.92 -7.56 2.05
C THR A 200 12.53 -8.52 1.03
N LEU A 201 13.77 -8.25 0.65
CA LEU A 201 14.56 -9.06 -0.28
C LEU A 201 15.81 -9.54 0.43
N ASN A 202 16.01 -10.86 0.51
CA ASN A 202 17.13 -11.45 1.22
C ASN A 202 18.07 -12.18 0.28
N GLN A 203 19.39 -11.99 0.49
CA GLN A 203 20.46 -12.73 -0.19
C GLN A 203 20.34 -12.67 -1.73
N ILE A 204 20.07 -11.48 -2.27
CA ILE A 204 19.94 -11.33 -3.72
C ILE A 204 21.31 -11.30 -4.39
N ASN A 205 21.42 -12.00 -5.53
CA ASN A 205 22.63 -12.13 -6.34
C ASN A 205 22.35 -11.97 -7.85
N THR A 206 21.14 -11.59 -8.21
CA THR A 206 20.70 -11.30 -9.58
C THR A 206 19.84 -10.05 -9.60
N ASP A 207 19.69 -9.45 -10.78
CA ASP A 207 18.81 -8.31 -10.98
C ASP A 207 17.38 -8.64 -10.56
N VAL A 208 16.75 -7.69 -9.86
CA VAL A 208 15.38 -7.81 -9.39
C VAL A 208 14.53 -6.73 -10.04
N SER A 209 13.43 -7.16 -10.66
CA SER A 209 12.38 -6.26 -11.12
C SER A 209 11.05 -6.70 -10.53
N LEU A 210 10.40 -5.83 -9.79
CA LEU A 210 9.14 -6.14 -9.12
C LEU A 210 8.17 -4.96 -9.18
N ARG A 211 6.90 -5.28 -8.96
CA ARG A 211 5.82 -4.30 -8.84
C ARG A 211 5.33 -4.28 -7.40
N THR A 212 5.24 -3.10 -6.80
CA THR A 212 4.71 -2.93 -5.45
C THR A 212 3.54 -1.96 -5.43
N GLN A 213 2.64 -2.12 -4.46
CA GLN A 213 1.46 -1.27 -4.31
C GLN A 213 1.80 -0.03 -3.50
N ILE A 214 1.12 1.08 -3.82
CA ILE A 214 1.17 2.32 -3.04
C ILE A 214 0.07 2.24 -1.99
N ILE A 215 0.42 2.55 -0.73
CA ILE A 215 -0.51 2.54 0.40
C ILE A 215 -1.07 3.94 0.61
N THR A 216 -2.38 4.01 0.81
CA THR A 216 -3.07 5.20 1.30
C THR A 216 -3.76 4.87 2.61
N ASN A 217 -3.65 5.73 3.60
CA ASN A 217 -4.28 5.55 4.91
C ASN A 217 -5.74 6.00 4.94
N ASP A 218 -6.25 6.59 3.86
CA ASP A 218 -7.61 7.12 3.79
C ASP A 218 -8.24 6.77 2.44
N ASN A 219 -9.42 6.15 2.49
CA ASN A 219 -10.17 5.72 1.30
C ASN A 219 -10.69 6.88 0.44
N ARG A 220 -10.71 8.11 0.97
CA ARG A 220 -11.09 9.33 0.24
C ARG A 220 -9.99 9.80 -0.72
N VAL A 221 -8.76 9.30 -0.55
CA VAL A 221 -7.65 9.56 -1.48
C VAL A 221 -7.71 8.58 -2.63
N GLN A 222 -7.93 9.10 -3.82
CA GLN A 222 -7.95 8.33 -5.05
C GLN A 222 -6.58 8.43 -5.74
N LEU A 223 -5.95 7.29 -5.99
CA LEU A 223 -4.70 7.18 -6.73
C LEU A 223 -4.98 6.97 -8.21
N GLN A 224 -4.35 7.75 -9.09
CA GLN A 224 -4.38 7.50 -10.53
C GLN A 224 -3.61 6.22 -10.89
N GLN A 225 -2.48 6.00 -10.21
CA GLN A 225 -1.69 4.78 -10.33
C GLN A 225 -1.53 4.15 -8.93
N LYS A 226 -1.93 2.90 -8.81
CA LYS A 226 -1.95 2.16 -7.54
C LYS A 226 -0.65 1.42 -7.24
N SER A 227 0.31 1.44 -8.15
CA SER A 227 1.54 0.66 -8.01
C SER A 227 2.70 1.31 -8.75
N VAL A 228 3.91 1.00 -8.31
CA VAL A 228 5.17 1.38 -8.94
C VAL A 228 5.97 0.14 -9.32
N PHE A 229 6.81 0.28 -10.34
CA PHE A 229 7.82 -0.72 -10.73
C PHE A 229 9.15 -0.32 -10.13
N VAL A 230 9.82 -1.29 -9.52
CA VAL A 230 11.14 -1.13 -8.92
C VAL A 230 12.10 -2.06 -9.62
N THR A 231 13.22 -1.51 -10.08
CA THR A 231 14.31 -2.27 -10.68
C THR A 231 15.59 -2.03 -9.89
N ILE A 232 16.21 -3.12 -9.47
CA ILE A 232 17.45 -3.16 -8.71
C ILE A 232 18.43 -3.98 -9.54
N GLU A 233 19.44 -3.31 -10.07
CA GLU A 233 20.55 -3.99 -10.73
C GLU A 233 21.52 -4.48 -9.68
N VAL A 234 21.98 -5.72 -9.82
CA VAL A 234 22.86 -6.40 -8.87
C VAL A 234 24.06 -6.94 -9.61
N GLU A 235 25.24 -6.65 -9.09
CA GLU A 235 26.43 -7.23 -9.67
C GLU A 235 27.39 -7.76 -8.60
N LYS A 236 28.24 -8.66 -9.04
CA LYS A 236 29.31 -9.20 -8.20
C LYS A 236 30.45 -8.19 -8.10
N PHE A 237 30.88 -7.91 -6.87
CA PHE A 237 32.01 -7.03 -6.57
C PHE A 237 33.23 -7.85 -6.20
N THR A 238 34.40 -7.32 -6.54
CA THR A 238 35.70 -7.88 -6.18
C THR A 238 36.59 -6.79 -5.60
N GLU A 239 37.49 -7.20 -4.73
CA GLU A 239 38.55 -6.33 -4.22
C GLU A 239 39.66 -6.21 -5.27
N SER A 240 40.13 -5.00 -5.49
CA SER A 240 41.26 -4.69 -6.35
C SER A 240 42.11 -3.60 -5.69
N HIS A 241 43.32 -3.43 -6.19
CA HIS A 241 44.23 -2.39 -5.70
C HIS A 241 44.91 -1.67 -6.85
N LYS A 242 45.35 -0.46 -6.61
CA LYS A 242 46.20 0.33 -7.50
C LYS A 242 47.25 1.05 -6.66
N ILE A 243 48.45 1.13 -7.23
CA ILE A 243 49.55 1.93 -6.71
C ILE A 243 49.45 3.31 -7.34
N ILE A 244 49.35 4.33 -6.52
CA ILE A 244 49.10 5.71 -6.92
C ILE A 244 50.31 6.56 -6.48
N PRO A 245 50.98 7.28 -7.39
CA PRO A 245 52.05 8.18 -7.01
C PRO A 245 51.51 9.35 -6.20
N ILE A 246 52.25 9.72 -5.16
CA ILE A 246 51.93 10.85 -4.31
C ILE A 246 52.39 12.14 -5.00
N THR A 247 51.50 13.09 -5.09
CA THR A 247 51.80 14.44 -5.62
C THR A 247 51.72 15.48 -4.50
N PHE A 248 52.47 16.54 -4.65
CA PHE A 248 52.50 17.61 -3.64
C PHE A 248 51.68 18.83 -4.12
N VAL A 249 50.99 19.44 -3.21
CA VAL A 249 50.30 20.73 -3.43
C VAL A 249 50.83 21.76 -2.42
N ASN A 250 50.79 23.04 -2.80
CA ASN A 250 51.25 24.15 -1.98
C ASN A 250 52.70 24.02 -1.54
N VAL A 251 53.59 23.56 -2.46
CA VAL A 251 55.05 23.52 -2.23
C VAL A 251 55.58 24.93 -2.14
N PRO A 252 56.28 25.33 -1.05
CA PRO A 252 56.91 26.64 -0.98
C PRO A 252 57.97 26.84 -2.03
N ASP A 253 58.12 28.05 -2.57
CA ASP A 253 59.11 28.38 -3.59
C ASP A 253 60.54 28.10 -3.12
N GLY A 254 61.33 27.45 -3.98
CA GLY A 254 62.73 27.09 -3.68
C GLY A 254 62.92 25.84 -2.84
N TYR A 255 61.86 25.04 -2.65
CA TYR A 255 61.95 23.75 -1.93
C TYR A 255 61.57 22.56 -2.82
N VAL A 256 62.27 21.44 -2.60
CA VAL A 256 61.92 20.13 -3.19
C VAL A 256 61.60 19.19 -2.05
N VAL A 257 60.46 18.49 -2.19
CA VAL A 257 60.00 17.53 -1.19
C VAL A 257 60.07 16.11 -1.79
N LYS A 258 60.59 15.19 -1.02
CA LYS A 258 60.55 13.75 -1.32
C LYS A 258 59.92 13.01 -0.15
N THR A 259 59.11 12.02 -0.44
CA THR A 259 58.47 11.16 0.56
C THR A 259 58.93 9.70 0.45
N PHE A 260 58.87 9.02 1.58
CA PHE A 260 59.15 7.58 1.68
C PHE A 260 58.04 6.89 2.45
N PRO A 261 57.27 6.02 1.76
CA PRO A 261 57.27 5.79 0.30
C PRO A 261 56.75 6.99 -0.51
N ASN A 262 57.01 6.98 -1.82
CA ASN A 262 56.54 8.00 -2.77
C ASN A 262 55.23 7.60 -3.46
N GLU A 263 54.66 6.46 -3.10
CA GLU A 263 53.45 5.86 -3.65
C GLU A 263 52.55 5.40 -2.51
N VAL A 264 51.25 5.33 -2.79
CA VAL A 264 50.25 4.79 -1.88
C VAL A 264 49.45 3.70 -2.58
N GLU A 265 49.29 2.57 -1.93
CA GLU A 265 48.39 1.51 -2.38
C GLU A 265 46.96 1.85 -1.95
N VAL A 266 46.05 1.91 -2.90
CA VAL A 266 44.60 2.13 -2.68
C VAL A 266 43.89 0.82 -2.98
N VAL A 267 43.25 0.26 -1.96
CA VAL A 267 42.43 -0.97 -2.06
C VAL A 267 40.97 -0.54 -2.13
N TYR A 268 40.25 -1.07 -3.10
CA TYR A 268 38.87 -0.70 -3.37
C TYR A 268 38.04 -1.89 -3.84
N LEU A 269 36.71 -1.81 -3.61
CA LEU A 269 35.72 -2.68 -4.22
C LEU A 269 35.27 -2.09 -5.54
N VAL A 270 35.14 -2.95 -6.56
CA VAL A 270 34.66 -2.59 -7.89
C VAL A 270 33.77 -3.71 -8.44
N GLY A 271 32.74 -3.35 -9.17
CA GLY A 271 31.91 -4.30 -9.90
C GLY A 271 32.72 -5.00 -11.00
N LEU A 272 32.43 -6.28 -11.26
CA LEU A 272 33.15 -7.05 -12.27
C LEU A 272 33.09 -6.43 -13.67
N THR A 273 32.01 -5.76 -14.01
CA THR A 273 31.86 -5.06 -15.32
C THR A 273 32.84 -3.92 -15.48
N ASP A 274 33.22 -3.25 -14.39
CA ASP A 274 34.10 -2.10 -14.42
C ASP A 274 35.55 -2.41 -14.06
N TYR A 275 35.81 -3.63 -13.63
CA TYR A 275 37.12 -4.04 -13.10
C TYR A 275 38.32 -3.68 -14.02
N GLU A 276 38.18 -3.94 -15.33
CA GLU A 276 39.25 -3.65 -16.31
C GLU A 276 39.31 -2.17 -16.71
N THR A 277 38.27 -1.40 -16.45
CA THR A 277 38.19 0.01 -16.85
C THR A 277 38.87 0.96 -15.86
N ILE A 278 39.12 0.48 -14.63
CA ILE A 278 39.75 1.28 -13.57
C ILE A 278 41.25 1.40 -13.77
N LYS A 279 41.72 2.62 -14.01
CA LYS A 279 43.13 2.98 -14.22
C LYS A 279 43.67 3.80 -13.05
N ALA A 280 44.96 3.68 -12.75
CA ALA A 280 45.64 4.47 -11.71
C ALA A 280 45.52 5.98 -11.92
N SER A 281 45.45 6.44 -13.17
CA SER A 281 45.28 7.87 -13.51
C SER A 281 43.95 8.50 -13.08
N GLN A 282 42.96 7.67 -12.77
CA GLN A 282 41.66 8.14 -12.26
C GLN A 282 41.68 8.47 -10.76
N PHE A 283 42.72 8.00 -10.05
CA PHE A 283 42.95 8.32 -8.65
C PHE A 283 43.96 9.46 -8.55
N LYS A 284 43.88 10.25 -7.49
CA LYS A 284 44.83 11.29 -7.17
C LYS A 284 45.09 11.33 -5.68
N ALA A 285 46.31 10.97 -5.29
CA ALA A 285 46.81 11.09 -3.92
C ALA A 285 47.68 12.35 -3.79
N VAL A 286 47.41 13.16 -2.78
CA VAL A 286 48.15 14.40 -2.55
C VAL A 286 48.60 14.53 -1.11
N ILE A 287 49.65 15.32 -0.92
CA ILE A 287 50.06 15.87 0.37
C ILE A 287 50.02 17.37 0.26
N ASP A 288 49.30 18.00 1.18
CA ASP A 288 49.22 19.47 1.30
C ASP A 288 50.33 19.94 2.24
N LEU A 289 51.24 20.77 1.71
CA LEU A 289 52.36 21.30 2.49
C LEU A 289 52.00 22.55 3.30
N ASN A 290 50.79 23.08 3.20
CA ASN A 290 50.30 24.13 4.10
C ASN A 290 50.21 23.66 5.55
N GLU A 291 50.11 22.32 5.79
CA GLU A 291 50.10 21.72 7.12
C GLU A 291 51.46 21.70 7.82
N LEU A 292 52.53 22.19 7.17
CA LEU A 292 53.89 22.25 7.72
C LEU A 292 54.12 23.29 8.83
N ASN A 293 53.10 24.00 9.30
CA ASN A 293 53.21 25.02 10.35
C ASN A 293 53.76 24.48 11.71
N GLU A 294 53.70 23.16 11.91
CA GLU A 294 54.32 22.47 13.04
C GLU A 294 55.13 21.32 12.44
N THR A 295 56.44 21.44 12.30
CA THR A 295 57.31 20.37 11.76
C THR A 295 56.91 18.94 12.12
N PRO A 296 55.86 18.37 11.49
CA PRO A 296 55.37 17.03 11.81
C PRO A 296 56.40 16.02 11.34
N THR A 297 56.55 14.93 12.08
CA THR A 297 57.47 13.83 11.71
C THR A 297 56.99 13.10 10.48
N LYS A 298 55.66 13.12 10.19
CA LYS A 298 55.04 12.48 9.04
C LYS A 298 53.99 13.38 8.43
N LEU A 299 53.79 13.25 7.11
CA LEU A 299 52.76 13.96 6.37
C LEU A 299 51.60 13.01 6.00
N ASN A 300 50.38 13.50 6.14
CA ASN A 300 49.19 12.75 5.79
C ASN A 300 48.96 12.71 4.28
N VAL A 301 48.66 11.53 3.75
CA VAL A 301 48.30 11.33 2.34
C VAL A 301 46.77 11.39 2.20
N GLN A 302 46.30 12.30 1.39
CA GLN A 302 44.88 12.48 1.12
C GLN A 302 44.53 12.02 -0.29
N LEU A 303 43.53 11.15 -0.42
CA LEU A 303 43.00 10.71 -1.72
C LEU A 303 41.90 11.71 -2.12
N ILE A 304 42.24 12.68 -2.98
CA ILE A 304 41.31 13.76 -3.37
C ILE A 304 40.46 13.43 -4.59
N ARG A 305 40.80 12.39 -5.33
CA ARG A 305 40.02 11.92 -6.48
C ARG A 305 40.05 10.41 -6.56
N SER A 306 38.87 9.83 -6.81
CA SER A 306 38.65 8.43 -7.15
C SER A 306 37.52 8.29 -8.15
N PRO A 307 37.42 7.19 -8.92
CA PRO A 307 36.24 6.92 -9.76
C PRO A 307 34.96 6.81 -8.93
N ASN A 308 33.82 7.21 -9.51
CA ASN A 308 32.51 7.16 -8.82
C ASN A 308 31.94 5.75 -8.64
N ASN A 309 32.46 4.79 -9.43
CA ASN A 309 32.01 3.40 -9.46
C ASN A 309 32.92 2.46 -8.63
N VAL A 310 33.73 3.02 -7.73
CA VAL A 310 34.53 2.24 -6.77
C VAL A 310 34.21 2.64 -5.35
N ASN A 311 34.30 1.69 -4.41
CA ASN A 311 34.21 1.96 -2.99
C ASN A 311 35.57 1.72 -2.35
N ILE A 312 36.19 2.79 -1.82
CA ILE A 312 37.52 2.71 -1.20
C ILE A 312 37.39 1.99 0.14
N ILE A 313 38.15 0.88 0.30
CA ILE A 313 38.24 0.11 1.55
C ILE A 313 39.32 0.68 2.44
N ARG A 314 40.54 0.87 1.88
CA ARG A 314 41.69 1.36 2.61
C ARG A 314 42.74 1.96 1.68
N GLN A 315 43.57 2.81 2.24
CA GLN A 315 44.81 3.26 1.63
C GLN A 315 46.01 2.97 2.55
N ASN A 316 47.12 2.59 2.00
CA ASN A 316 48.34 2.25 2.75
C ASN A 316 49.56 2.76 2.03
N PRO A 317 50.43 3.58 2.65
CA PRO A 317 50.27 4.19 3.99
C PRO A 317 49.28 5.37 4.02
N THR A 318 48.73 5.68 5.17
CA THR A 318 47.93 6.91 5.41
C THR A 318 48.81 8.11 5.69
N SER A 319 50.04 7.91 6.13
CA SER A 319 51.04 8.94 6.36
C SER A 319 52.42 8.48 5.96
N VAL A 320 53.24 9.39 5.48
CA VAL A 320 54.58 9.13 4.95
C VAL A 320 55.64 9.99 5.63
N GLU A 321 56.88 9.46 5.70
CA GLU A 321 58.04 10.25 6.09
C GLU A 321 58.47 11.11 4.92
N TYR A 322 59.06 12.26 5.20
CA TYR A 322 59.47 13.21 4.18
C TYR A 322 60.83 13.85 4.43
N ILE A 323 61.47 14.29 3.35
CA ILE A 323 62.67 15.08 3.38
C ILE A 323 62.40 16.35 2.55
N ILE A 324 62.67 17.51 3.14
CA ILE A 324 62.63 18.79 2.45
C ILE A 324 64.07 19.25 2.21
N ARG A 325 64.38 19.61 0.98
CA ARG A 325 65.66 20.19 0.59
C ARG A 325 65.42 21.55 -0.08
N ARG A 326 66.17 22.57 0.30
CA ARG A 326 66.23 23.84 -0.40
C ARG A 326 67.02 23.68 -1.68
N LEU A 327 66.58 24.27 -2.78
CA LEU A 327 67.27 24.30 -4.07
C LEU A 327 68.52 25.17 -4.05
#